data_49304d91bb4684c3004eb5603108026f
#
_entry.id   49304d91bb4684c3004eb5603108026f
#
_cell.length_a   1.000
_cell.length_b   1.000
_cell.length_c   1.000
_cell.angle_alpha   90.00
_cell.angle_beta   90.00
_cell.angle_gamma   90.00
#
_symmetry.space_group_name_H-M   'P 1'
#
loop_
_entity.id
_entity.type
_entity.pdbx_description
1 polymer ?
#
loop_
_entity_poly.entity_id
_entity_poly.type
_entity_poly.pdbx_seq_one_letter_code
_entity_poly.pdbx_strand_id
1 'polypeptide(L)'
;MMDAYRKGWALRYLREAKAELEAARKMPYMAPSLVVEAIRKARNAIYYSLGEPAFIEIVVRETVEGAKPIEDPFLRFLIGVEEMMQQLTQMEEVDGDKAIKRADSLIQAASDIVETMTGEKIED
;
A
#
# COMPACT_ATOMS: atom_id res chain seq x y z
N MET A 1 -1.43 -21.33 5.82
CA MET A 1 -0.95 -20.56 6.98
C MET A 1 0.22 -19.68 6.55
N MET A 2 0.23 -18.43 6.96
CA MET A 2 1.32 -17.49 6.65
C MET A 2 2.53 -17.82 7.53
N ASP A 3 3.75 -17.84 6.93
CA ASP A 3 4.94 -18.07 7.72
C ASP A 3 5.30 -16.85 8.59
N ALA A 4 6.08 -17.08 9.64
CA ALA A 4 6.41 -16.03 10.62
C ALA A 4 7.21 -14.89 10.01
N TYR A 5 8.07 -15.18 9.02
CA TYR A 5 8.88 -14.18 8.34
C TYR A 5 8.00 -13.19 7.57
N ARG A 6 7.10 -13.70 6.73
CA ARG A 6 6.18 -12.85 5.96
C ARG A 6 5.23 -12.07 6.86
N LYS A 7 4.71 -12.71 7.90
CA LYS A 7 3.85 -12.05 8.88
C LYS A 7 4.55 -10.87 9.55
N GLY A 8 5.79 -11.08 9.98
CA GLY A 8 6.59 -10.04 10.62
C GLY A 8 6.79 -8.83 9.71
N TRP A 9 7.14 -9.07 8.45
CA TRP A 9 7.33 -7.99 7.48
C TRP A 9 6.03 -7.27 7.13
N ALA A 10 4.94 -8.00 6.97
CA ALA A 10 3.64 -7.39 6.70
C ALA A 10 3.24 -6.43 7.82
N LEU A 11 3.36 -6.85 9.06
CA LEU A 11 3.03 -6.03 10.22
C LEU A 11 3.95 -4.82 10.34
N ARG A 12 5.24 -5.02 10.11
CA ARG A 12 6.24 -3.95 10.17
C ARG A 12 5.96 -2.87 9.12
N TYR A 13 5.76 -3.27 7.89
CA TYR A 13 5.48 -2.32 6.81
C TYR A 13 4.19 -1.54 7.06
N LEU A 14 3.16 -2.19 7.60
CA LEU A 14 1.92 -1.50 7.90
C LEU A 14 2.11 -0.45 9.01
N ARG A 15 2.86 -0.78 10.06
CA ARG A 15 3.19 0.18 11.12
C ARG A 15 3.99 1.36 10.58
N GLU A 16 4.96 1.08 9.72
CA GLU A 16 5.75 2.13 9.09
C GLU A 16 4.90 3.01 8.17
N ALA A 17 3.97 2.41 7.42
CA ALA A 17 3.05 3.17 6.57
C ALA A 17 2.20 4.14 7.40
N LYS A 18 1.66 3.67 8.51
CA LYS A 18 0.88 4.51 9.42
C LYS A 18 1.72 5.66 10.01
N ALA A 19 2.96 5.37 10.38
CA ALA A 19 3.87 6.37 10.93
C ALA A 19 4.24 7.44 9.89
N GLU A 20 4.49 7.03 8.64
CA GLU A 20 4.76 7.97 7.54
C GLU A 20 3.58 8.88 7.27
N LEU A 21 2.37 8.34 7.30
CA LEU A 21 1.17 9.15 7.09
C LEU A 21 0.97 10.16 8.21
N GLU A 22 1.21 9.75 9.45
CA GLU A 22 1.14 10.65 10.60
C GLU A 22 2.18 11.77 10.50
N ALA A 23 3.39 11.43 10.05
CA ALA A 23 4.43 12.43 9.78
C ALA A 23 4.00 13.40 8.69
N ALA A 24 3.32 12.92 7.65
CA ALA A 24 2.80 13.78 6.57
C ALA A 24 1.80 14.80 7.11
N ARG A 25 0.95 14.39 8.03
CA ARG A 25 -0.02 15.31 8.65
C ARG A 25 0.65 16.41 9.47
N LYS A 26 1.78 16.09 10.12
CA LYS A 26 2.51 17.04 10.97
C LYS A 26 3.46 17.94 10.20
N MET A 27 3.90 17.52 9.03
CA MET A 27 4.87 18.24 8.21
C MET A 27 4.34 18.44 6.78
N PRO A 28 3.39 19.39 6.59
CA PRO A 28 2.73 19.54 5.29
C PRO A 28 3.68 19.80 4.11
N TYR A 29 4.80 20.46 4.35
CA TYR A 29 5.79 20.74 3.29
C TYR A 29 6.50 19.47 2.81
N MET A 30 6.49 18.39 3.59
CA MET A 30 7.05 17.09 3.23
C MET A 30 5.96 16.08 2.85
N ALA A 31 4.69 16.49 2.92
CA ALA A 31 3.57 15.57 2.73
C ALA A 31 3.63 14.76 1.43
N PRO A 32 3.94 15.34 0.26
CA PRO A 32 3.96 14.55 -0.98
C PRO A 32 4.93 13.37 -0.91
N SER A 33 6.17 13.61 -0.44
CA SER A 33 7.18 12.54 -0.29
C SER A 33 6.76 11.49 0.72
N LEU A 34 6.26 11.93 1.88
CA LEU A 34 5.86 11.04 2.96
C LEU A 34 4.64 10.21 2.57
N VAL A 35 3.71 10.79 1.81
CA VAL A 35 2.53 10.06 1.32
C VAL A 35 2.95 8.95 0.35
N VAL A 36 3.84 9.24 -0.60
CA VAL A 36 4.34 8.22 -1.54
C VAL A 36 5.01 7.07 -0.78
N GLU A 37 5.83 7.38 0.23
CA GLU A 37 6.46 6.35 1.07
C GLU A 37 5.43 5.55 1.85
N ALA A 38 4.42 6.21 2.41
CA ALA A 38 3.35 5.53 3.14
C ALA A 38 2.60 4.54 2.24
N ILE A 39 2.26 4.95 1.03
CA ILE A 39 1.56 4.10 0.06
C ILE A 39 2.44 2.93 -0.36
N ARG A 40 3.74 3.17 -0.62
CA ARG A 40 4.68 2.11 -0.97
C ARG A 40 4.79 1.06 0.14
N LYS A 41 4.88 1.50 1.38
CA LYS A 41 4.96 0.59 2.52
C LYS A 41 3.65 -0.18 2.75
N ALA A 42 2.50 0.49 2.58
CA ALA A 42 1.20 -0.18 2.66
C ALA A 42 1.07 -1.25 1.56
N ARG A 43 1.50 -0.95 0.34
CA ARG A 43 1.53 -1.92 -0.76
C ARG A 43 2.40 -3.13 -0.40
N ASN A 44 3.59 -2.88 0.13
CA ASN A 44 4.49 -3.96 0.53
C ASN A 44 3.87 -4.83 1.63
N ALA A 45 3.18 -4.23 2.58
CA ALA A 45 2.47 -4.97 3.62
C ALA A 45 1.41 -5.90 3.02
N ILE A 46 0.67 -5.42 2.02
CA ILE A 46 -0.33 -6.24 1.31
C ILE A 46 0.36 -7.39 0.58
N TYR A 47 1.45 -7.12 -0.14
CA TYR A 47 2.17 -8.15 -0.89
C TYR A 47 2.67 -9.25 0.04
N TYR A 48 3.31 -8.91 1.15
CA TYR A 48 3.76 -9.90 2.14
C TYR A 48 2.59 -10.69 2.73
N SER A 49 1.42 -10.07 2.86
CA SER A 49 0.24 -10.76 3.37
C SER A 49 -0.35 -11.76 2.38
N LEU A 50 -0.24 -11.49 1.08
CA LEU A 50 -0.84 -12.33 0.05
C LEU A 50 0.06 -13.45 -0.43
N GLY A 51 1.38 -13.29 -0.35
CA GLY A 51 2.30 -14.31 -0.82
C GLY A 51 3.74 -13.85 -0.77
N GLU A 52 4.59 -14.47 -1.62
CA GLU A 52 5.96 -14.02 -1.79
C GLU A 52 5.93 -12.68 -2.56
N PRO A 53 6.44 -11.58 -1.96
CA PRO A 53 6.31 -10.25 -2.58
C PRO A 53 6.84 -10.14 -4.00
N ALA A 54 7.99 -10.75 -4.29
CA ALA A 54 8.57 -10.72 -5.63
C ALA A 54 7.64 -11.35 -6.66
N PHE A 55 7.00 -12.46 -6.30
CA PHE A 55 6.05 -13.14 -7.17
C PHE A 55 4.78 -12.31 -7.38
N ILE A 56 4.24 -11.75 -6.32
CA ILE A 56 3.03 -10.90 -6.40
C ILE A 56 3.30 -9.68 -7.29
N GLU A 57 4.48 -9.06 -7.12
CA GLU A 57 4.88 -7.92 -7.93
C GLU A 57 4.93 -8.25 -9.44
N ILE A 58 5.47 -9.42 -9.78
CA ILE A 58 5.52 -9.89 -11.17
C ILE A 58 4.11 -10.06 -11.73
N VAL A 59 3.21 -10.70 -10.99
CA VAL A 59 1.82 -10.92 -11.42
C VAL A 59 1.11 -9.59 -11.67
N VAL A 60 1.26 -8.63 -10.76
CA VAL A 60 0.66 -7.31 -10.90
C VAL A 60 1.19 -6.60 -12.14
N ARG A 61 2.51 -6.61 -12.33
CA ARG A 61 3.15 -5.98 -13.48
C ARG A 61 2.69 -6.57 -14.80
N GLU A 62 2.68 -7.89 -14.92
CA GLU A 62 2.22 -8.57 -16.13
C GLU A 62 0.78 -8.27 -16.44
N THR A 63 -0.06 -8.16 -15.41
CA THR A 63 -1.48 -7.83 -15.58
C THR A 63 -1.65 -6.40 -16.10
N VAL A 64 -0.92 -5.45 -15.55
CA VAL A 64 -0.95 -4.05 -16.01
C VAL A 64 -0.49 -3.96 -17.47
N GLU A 65 0.61 -4.60 -17.82
CA GLU A 65 1.16 -4.58 -19.17
C GLU A 65 0.28 -5.30 -20.19
N GLY A 66 -0.41 -6.35 -19.75
CA GLY A 66 -1.24 -7.17 -20.61
C GLY A 66 -2.55 -6.54 -21.07
N ALA A 67 -2.97 -5.45 -20.42
CA ALA A 67 -4.19 -4.71 -20.74
C ALA A 67 -5.45 -5.58 -20.88
N LYS A 68 -5.52 -6.68 -20.15
CA LYS A 68 -6.67 -7.59 -20.18
C LYS A 68 -7.71 -7.19 -19.12
N PRO A 69 -9.00 -7.44 -19.37
CA PRO A 69 -10.01 -7.25 -18.32
C PRO A 69 -9.68 -8.09 -17.11
N ILE A 70 -9.78 -7.48 -15.93
CA ILE A 70 -9.42 -8.14 -14.68
C ILE A 70 -10.69 -8.41 -13.90
N GLU A 71 -10.97 -9.68 -13.65
CA GLU A 71 -12.15 -10.11 -12.92
C GLU A 71 -11.89 -10.27 -11.42
N ASP A 72 -10.64 -10.57 -11.04
CA ASP A 72 -10.28 -10.77 -9.64
C ASP A 72 -10.28 -9.44 -8.88
N PRO A 73 -11.11 -9.29 -7.83
CA PRO A 73 -11.19 -8.04 -7.07
C PRO A 73 -9.88 -7.65 -6.38
N PHE A 74 -9.13 -8.62 -5.87
CA PHE A 74 -7.84 -8.35 -5.22
C PHE A 74 -6.82 -7.82 -6.21
N LEU A 75 -6.73 -8.46 -7.38
CA LEU A 75 -5.79 -8.02 -8.41
C LEU A 75 -6.16 -6.64 -8.92
N ARG A 76 -7.45 -6.37 -9.09
CA ARG A 76 -7.94 -5.05 -9.48
C ARG A 76 -7.55 -3.99 -8.45
N PHE A 77 -7.69 -4.32 -7.17
CA PHE A 77 -7.29 -3.44 -6.08
C PHE A 77 -5.79 -3.13 -6.12
N LEU A 78 -4.94 -4.16 -6.31
CA LEU A 78 -3.49 -3.99 -6.37
C LEU A 78 -3.08 -3.12 -7.57
N ILE A 79 -3.74 -3.28 -8.71
CA ILE A 79 -3.49 -2.45 -9.88
C ILE A 79 -3.87 -0.99 -9.60
N GLY A 80 -4.99 -0.78 -8.92
CA GLY A 80 -5.38 0.57 -8.48
C GLY A 80 -4.34 1.24 -7.59
N VAL A 81 -3.71 0.47 -6.71
CA VAL A 81 -2.61 0.96 -5.87
C VAL A 81 -1.42 1.40 -6.72
N GLU A 82 -1.01 0.58 -7.69
CA GLU A 82 0.11 0.93 -8.59
C GLU A 82 -0.19 2.18 -9.40
N GLU A 83 -1.40 2.31 -9.93
CA GLU A 83 -1.82 3.50 -10.67
C GLU A 83 -1.80 4.74 -9.79
N MET A 84 -2.27 4.63 -8.56
CA MET A 84 -2.23 5.75 -7.59
C MET A 84 -0.79 6.18 -7.31
N MET A 85 0.13 5.24 -7.12
CA MET A 85 1.53 5.54 -6.90
C MET A 85 2.14 6.27 -8.10
N GLN A 86 1.84 5.80 -9.31
CA GLN A 86 2.34 6.44 -10.53
C GLN A 86 1.82 7.86 -10.66
N GLN A 87 0.54 8.08 -10.40
CA GLN A 87 -0.06 9.41 -10.46
C GLN A 87 0.60 10.37 -9.48
N LEU A 88 0.78 9.94 -8.24
CA LEU A 88 1.41 10.79 -7.21
C LEU A 88 2.87 11.09 -7.52
N THR A 89 3.60 10.15 -8.10
CA THR A 89 5.01 10.33 -8.45
C THR A 89 5.19 11.30 -9.62
N GLN A 90 4.24 11.33 -10.56
CA GLN A 90 4.32 12.13 -11.78
C GLN A 90 3.71 13.53 -11.65
N MET A 91 2.96 13.79 -10.60
CA MET A 91 2.34 15.12 -10.40
C MET A 91 3.38 16.15 -10.00
N GLU A 92 3.41 17.28 -10.70
CA GLU A 92 4.28 18.41 -10.36
C GLU A 92 3.81 19.13 -9.10
N GLU A 93 2.49 19.24 -8.94
CA GLU A 93 1.89 19.79 -7.73
C GLU A 93 0.93 18.78 -7.15
N VAL A 94 1.15 18.40 -5.90
CA VAL A 94 0.28 17.48 -5.17
C VAL A 94 -0.47 18.29 -4.12
N ASP A 95 -1.81 18.22 -4.17
CA ASP A 95 -2.63 18.71 -3.06
C ASP A 95 -2.40 17.76 -1.87
N GLY A 96 -1.66 18.24 -0.88
CA GLY A 96 -1.27 17.43 0.27
C GLY A 96 -2.46 16.84 1.03
N ASP A 97 -3.54 17.60 1.17
CA ASP A 97 -4.72 17.11 1.90
C ASP A 97 -5.42 15.98 1.15
N LYS A 98 -5.56 16.10 -0.18
CA LYS A 98 -6.14 15.02 -0.99
C LYS A 98 -5.25 13.79 -1.00
N ALA A 99 -3.94 13.98 -1.10
CA ALA A 99 -2.98 12.88 -1.08
C ALA A 99 -3.04 12.13 0.25
N ILE A 100 -3.11 12.85 1.35
CA ILE A 100 -3.23 12.25 2.70
C ILE A 100 -4.53 11.45 2.82
N LYS A 101 -5.64 11.98 2.32
CA LYS A 101 -6.93 11.26 2.37
C LYS A 101 -6.89 9.97 1.56
N ARG A 102 -6.29 10.01 0.36
CA ARG A 102 -6.14 8.81 -0.48
C ARG A 102 -5.25 7.78 0.20
N ALA A 103 -4.14 8.22 0.76
CA ALA A 103 -3.24 7.33 1.48
C ALA A 103 -3.91 6.73 2.72
N ASP A 104 -4.68 7.52 3.46
CA ASP A 104 -5.41 7.04 4.62
C ASP A 104 -6.39 5.93 4.25
N SER A 105 -7.17 6.12 3.18
CA SER A 105 -8.10 5.10 2.69
C SER A 105 -7.38 3.81 2.29
N LEU A 106 -6.25 3.93 1.60
CA LEU A 106 -5.44 2.78 1.22
C LEU A 106 -4.87 2.06 2.44
N ILE A 107 -4.35 2.80 3.40
CA ILE A 107 -3.78 2.23 4.62
C ILE A 107 -4.86 1.52 5.44
N GLN A 108 -6.07 2.06 5.50
CA GLN A 108 -7.19 1.36 6.14
C GLN A 108 -7.50 0.04 5.44
N ALA A 109 -7.56 0.04 4.12
CA ALA A 109 -7.78 -1.18 3.34
C ALA A 109 -6.62 -2.18 3.54
N ALA A 110 -5.38 -1.70 3.54
CA ALA A 110 -4.21 -2.53 3.81
C ALA A 110 -4.26 -3.13 5.22
N SER A 111 -4.68 -2.33 6.19
CA SER A 111 -4.84 -2.79 7.57
C SER A 111 -5.83 -3.94 7.66
N ASP A 112 -6.98 -3.82 7.00
CA ASP A 112 -7.99 -4.86 6.98
C ASP A 112 -7.46 -6.15 6.34
N ILE A 113 -6.73 -6.04 5.23
CA ILE A 113 -6.13 -7.19 4.55
C ILE A 113 -5.09 -7.87 5.44
N VAL A 114 -4.18 -7.09 6.02
CA VAL A 114 -3.11 -7.60 6.87
C VAL A 114 -3.69 -8.27 8.11
N GLU A 115 -4.65 -7.64 8.77
CA GLU A 115 -5.31 -8.20 9.96
C GLU A 115 -6.03 -9.51 9.64
N THR A 116 -6.73 -9.57 8.51
CA THR A 116 -7.42 -10.77 8.07
C THR A 116 -6.45 -11.91 7.80
N MET A 117 -5.36 -11.62 7.10
CA MET A 117 -4.39 -12.63 6.69
C MET A 117 -3.46 -13.08 7.83
N THR A 118 -3.11 -12.18 8.74
CA THR A 118 -2.22 -12.51 9.87
C THR A 118 -2.97 -12.96 11.11
N GLY A 119 -4.24 -12.59 11.23
CA GLY A 119 -5.04 -12.82 12.44
C GLY A 119 -4.70 -11.86 13.58
N GLU A 120 -3.89 -10.85 13.35
CA GLU A 120 -3.49 -9.87 14.36
C GLU A 120 -4.01 -8.49 14.04
N LYS A 121 -4.50 -7.79 15.06
CA LYS A 121 -4.86 -6.39 14.96
C LYS A 121 -3.63 -5.52 15.17
N ILE A 122 -3.56 -4.44 14.39
CA ILE A 122 -2.53 -3.42 14.56
C ILE A 122 -3.14 -2.28 15.36
N GLU A 123 -2.60 -2.08 16.55
CA GLU A 123 -3.00 -0.96 17.39
C GLU A 123 -2.13 0.25 17.04
N ASP A 124 -2.77 1.37 16.95
CA ASP A 124 -2.07 2.64 16.69
C ASP A 124 -1.45 3.19 17.97
#